data_446ba4a4fa5dec1c75733a00d701622f
#
_entry.id   446ba4a4fa5dec1c75733a00d701622f
#
_cell.length_a   1.000
_cell.length_b   1.000
_cell.length_c   1.000
_cell.angle_alpha   90.00
_cell.angle_beta   90.00
_cell.angle_gamma   90.00
#
_symmetry.space_group_name_H-M   'P 1'
#
loop_
_entity.id
_entity.type
_entity.pdbx_description
1 polymer ?
#
loop_
_entity_poly.entity_id
_entity_poly.type
_entity_poly.pdbx_seq_one_letter_code
_entity_poly.pdbx_strand_id
1 'polypeptide(L)'
;MILRDEYAAQDAVQEACIEAWRSLPGLREPDRFEAWLRRLLVRACFKGMRRSKRVQAVEIRLTPADEPAIPGADRAFDMHDQLERVLARIPADQRAVVVLVYYLDLPLADAAQAMGIPLGTTKSRLNRATQALRAAIEADERTPSRVGERLA
;
A
#
# COMPACT_ATOMS: atom_id res chain seq x y z
N MET A 1 0.22 2.42 4.92
CA MET A 1 0.92 1.42 4.10
C MET A 1 0.44 1.31 2.65
N ILE A 2 -0.75 0.75 2.32
CA ILE A 2 -1.20 0.63 0.92
C ILE A 2 -1.47 2.01 0.31
N LEU A 3 -2.28 2.81 0.98
CA LEU A 3 -2.57 4.21 0.64
C LEU A 3 -1.63 5.12 1.43
N ARG A 4 -1.12 6.16 0.79
CA ARG A 4 -0.23 7.16 1.41
C ARG A 4 -1.00 8.41 1.85
N ASP A 5 -2.21 8.54 1.35
CA ASP A 5 -3.13 9.62 1.67
C ASP A 5 -4.08 9.17 2.77
N GLU A 6 -4.11 9.92 3.85
CA GLU A 6 -4.94 9.64 5.02
C GLU A 6 -6.44 9.73 4.69
N TYR A 7 -6.84 10.72 3.89
CA TYR A 7 -8.24 10.86 3.47
C TYR A 7 -8.67 9.68 2.61
N ALA A 8 -7.83 9.28 1.65
CA ALA A 8 -8.11 8.10 0.84
C ALA A 8 -8.15 6.81 1.67
N ALA A 9 -7.35 6.72 2.74
CA ALA A 9 -7.39 5.59 3.67
C ALA A 9 -8.68 5.57 4.48
N GLN A 10 -9.13 6.72 4.99
CA GLN A 10 -10.39 6.86 5.71
C GLN A 10 -11.59 6.52 4.81
N ASP A 11 -11.61 7.01 3.59
CA ASP A 11 -12.64 6.67 2.59
C ASP A 11 -12.69 5.17 2.32
N ALA A 12 -11.55 4.52 2.18
CA ALA A 12 -11.48 3.08 1.96
C ALA A 12 -12.02 2.29 3.17
N VAL A 13 -11.73 2.73 4.39
CA VAL A 13 -12.27 2.12 5.61
C VAL A 13 -13.79 2.29 5.66
N GLN A 14 -14.31 3.48 5.40
CA GLN A 14 -15.76 3.74 5.39
C GLN A 14 -16.46 2.87 4.33
N GLU A 15 -15.90 2.80 3.11
CA GLU A 15 -16.46 1.98 2.05
C GLU A 15 -16.47 0.50 2.43
N ALA A 16 -15.39 0.00 3.04
CA ALA A 16 -15.31 -1.39 3.52
C ALA A 16 -16.33 -1.67 4.63
N CYS A 17 -16.54 -0.74 5.57
CA CYS A 17 -17.54 -0.88 6.63
C CYS A 17 -18.96 -0.90 6.06
N ILE A 18 -19.28 -0.04 5.10
CA ILE A 18 -20.61 -0.02 4.44
C ILE A 18 -20.85 -1.34 3.71
N GLU A 19 -19.86 -1.84 2.97
CA GLU A 19 -19.96 -3.10 2.26
C GLU A 19 -20.07 -4.28 3.23
N ALA A 20 -19.32 -4.25 4.33
CA ALA A 20 -19.41 -5.24 5.41
C ALA A 20 -20.81 -5.28 6.00
N TRP A 21 -21.38 -4.15 6.33
CA TRP A 21 -22.74 -4.06 6.85
C TRP A 21 -23.78 -4.65 5.90
N ARG A 22 -23.68 -4.34 4.61
CA ARG A 22 -24.60 -4.82 3.58
C ARG A 22 -24.50 -6.32 3.32
N SER A 23 -23.28 -6.87 3.37
CA SER A 23 -23.01 -8.25 3.01
C SER A 23 -22.84 -9.21 4.19
N LEU A 24 -22.87 -8.68 5.43
CA LEU A 24 -22.80 -9.47 6.66
C LEU A 24 -23.82 -10.62 6.74
N PRO A 25 -25.10 -10.43 6.33
CA PRO A 25 -26.07 -11.52 6.36
C PRO A 25 -25.70 -12.71 5.47
N GLY A 26 -24.82 -12.50 4.48
CA GLY A 26 -24.32 -13.55 3.60
C GLY A 26 -23.10 -14.28 4.11
N LEU A 27 -22.53 -13.88 5.24
CA LEU A 27 -21.38 -14.53 5.85
C LEU A 27 -21.78 -15.85 6.49
N ARG A 28 -21.44 -16.96 5.86
CA ARG A 28 -21.82 -18.31 6.30
C ARG A 28 -20.96 -18.84 7.44
N GLU A 29 -19.71 -18.37 7.55
CA GLU A 29 -18.71 -18.85 8.50
C GLU A 29 -18.24 -17.69 9.38
N PRO A 30 -18.82 -17.50 10.59
CA PRO A 30 -18.46 -16.41 11.51
C PRO A 30 -16.97 -16.38 11.87
N ASP A 31 -16.37 -17.55 12.00
CA ASP A 31 -14.93 -17.70 12.34
C ASP A 31 -14.01 -17.10 11.27
N ARG A 32 -14.52 -16.88 10.05
CA ARG A 32 -13.79 -16.24 8.96
C ARG A 32 -14.09 -14.75 8.81
N PHE A 33 -14.77 -14.15 9.76
CA PHE A 33 -15.17 -12.73 9.70
C PHE A 33 -13.97 -11.82 9.47
N GLU A 34 -12.87 -12.01 10.22
CA GLU A 34 -11.70 -11.18 10.10
C GLU A 34 -11.06 -11.25 8.70
N ALA A 35 -10.87 -12.46 8.17
CA ALA A 35 -10.30 -12.65 6.84
C ALA A 35 -11.21 -12.10 5.73
N TRP A 36 -12.53 -12.20 5.93
CA TRP A 36 -13.52 -11.66 5.01
C TRP A 36 -13.55 -10.13 5.05
N LEU A 37 -13.54 -9.49 6.23
CA LEU A 37 -13.48 -8.04 6.40
C LEU A 37 -12.18 -7.46 5.83
N ARG A 38 -11.06 -8.13 6.07
CA ARG A 38 -9.76 -7.76 5.51
C ARG A 38 -9.79 -7.74 3.97
N ARG A 39 -10.45 -8.72 3.35
CA ARG A 39 -10.65 -8.74 1.88
C ARG A 39 -11.49 -7.57 1.39
N LEU A 40 -12.54 -7.19 2.10
CA LEU A 40 -13.34 -6.01 1.75
C LEU A 40 -12.52 -4.73 1.83
N LEU A 41 -11.76 -4.55 2.91
CA LEU A 41 -10.89 -3.39 3.09
C LEU A 41 -9.85 -3.27 1.97
N VAL A 42 -9.19 -4.38 1.64
CA VAL A 42 -8.21 -4.42 0.55
C VAL A 42 -8.86 -4.04 -0.78
N ARG A 43 -10.04 -4.58 -1.09
CA ARG A 43 -10.78 -4.21 -2.31
C ARG A 43 -11.14 -2.73 -2.35
N ALA A 44 -11.56 -2.15 -1.23
CA ALA A 44 -11.86 -0.72 -1.14
C ALA A 44 -10.61 0.13 -1.38
N CYS A 45 -9.46 -0.22 -0.79
CA CYS A 45 -8.19 0.44 -1.06
C CYS A 45 -7.84 0.43 -2.57
N PHE A 46 -7.98 -0.72 -3.24
CA PHE A 46 -7.69 -0.82 -4.67
C PHE A 46 -8.68 -0.05 -5.54
N LYS A 47 -9.94 -0.03 -5.15
CA LYS A 47 -10.97 0.74 -5.86
C LYS A 47 -10.64 2.23 -5.78
N GLY A 48 -10.27 2.73 -4.58
CA GLY A 48 -9.80 4.10 -4.38
C GLY A 48 -8.60 4.45 -5.24
N MET A 49 -7.56 3.60 -5.24
CA MET A 49 -6.36 3.80 -6.07
C MET A 49 -6.67 3.85 -7.58
N ARG A 50 -7.58 3.00 -8.07
CA ARG A 50 -7.98 3.02 -9.48
C ARG A 50 -8.75 4.30 -9.83
N ARG A 51 -9.60 4.77 -8.91
CA ARG A 51 -10.34 6.02 -9.07
C ARG A 51 -9.39 7.21 -9.14
N SER A 52 -8.44 7.31 -8.22
CA SER A 52 -7.42 8.35 -8.19
C SER A 52 -6.59 8.36 -9.49
N LYS A 53 -6.11 7.19 -9.95
CA LYS A 53 -5.38 7.10 -11.22
C LYS A 53 -6.20 7.54 -12.44
N ARG A 54 -7.52 7.30 -12.45
CA ARG A 54 -8.39 7.78 -13.53
C ARG A 54 -8.58 9.29 -13.49
N VAL A 55 -8.73 9.86 -12.29
CA VAL A 55 -8.83 11.31 -12.10
C VAL A 55 -7.53 11.99 -12.53
N GLN A 56 -6.38 11.50 -12.05
CA GLN A 56 -5.07 12.01 -12.48
C GLN A 56 -4.84 11.86 -13.98
N ALA A 57 -5.26 10.77 -14.62
CA ALA A 57 -5.13 10.61 -16.07
C ALA A 57 -5.99 11.60 -16.87
N VAL A 58 -7.05 12.13 -16.26
CA VAL A 58 -7.87 13.21 -16.84
C VAL A 58 -7.23 14.58 -16.55
N GLU A 59 -6.67 14.79 -15.35
CA GLU A 59 -6.01 16.02 -14.92
C GLU A 59 -4.64 16.23 -15.60
N ILE A 60 -3.85 15.16 -15.86
CA ILE A 60 -2.56 15.22 -16.58
C ILE A 60 -2.73 15.77 -18.01
N ARG A 61 -3.93 15.79 -18.54
CA ARG A 61 -4.23 16.56 -19.78
C ARG A 61 -4.26 18.07 -19.56
N LEU A 62 -4.23 18.55 -18.33
CA LEU A 62 -4.42 19.97 -17.99
C LEU A 62 -3.27 20.59 -17.16
N THR A 63 -2.38 19.82 -16.55
CA THR A 63 -1.24 20.38 -15.77
C THR A 63 -0.06 19.39 -15.65
N PRO A 64 1.20 19.85 -15.67
CA PRO A 64 2.36 19.03 -15.33
C PRO A 64 2.35 18.75 -13.83
N ALA A 65 2.48 17.47 -13.45
CA ALA A 65 2.41 17.05 -12.06
C ALA A 65 3.74 17.25 -11.35
N ASP A 66 3.76 18.13 -10.36
CA ASP A 66 4.64 18.00 -9.21
C ASP A 66 3.88 17.26 -8.10
N GLU A 67 4.32 16.05 -7.76
CA GLU A 67 3.84 15.34 -6.58
C GLU A 67 4.44 16.02 -5.34
N PRO A 68 3.63 16.60 -4.43
CA PRO A 68 4.18 17.15 -3.20
C PRO A 68 4.65 16.00 -2.31
N ALA A 69 5.96 15.94 -2.08
CA ALA A 69 6.54 15.19 -0.98
C ALA A 69 6.07 15.84 0.33
N ILE A 70 5.26 15.14 1.11
CA ILE A 70 4.92 15.57 2.46
C ILE A 70 6.17 15.34 3.33
N PRO A 71 6.77 16.38 3.94
CA PRO A 71 7.82 16.20 4.93
C PRO A 71 7.18 15.58 6.18
N GLY A 72 7.43 14.30 6.41
CA GLY A 72 7.10 13.63 7.66
C GLY A 72 8.02 14.13 8.76
N ALA A 73 7.41 14.62 9.83
CA ALA A 73 8.01 15.11 11.06
C ALA A 73 9.03 14.16 11.67
N ASP A 74 10.04 14.78 12.29
CA ASP A 74 10.95 14.20 13.28
C ASP A 74 10.29 13.14 14.14
N ARG A 75 10.90 11.95 14.21
CA ARG A 75 11.11 11.21 15.46
C ARG A 75 11.65 9.81 15.26
N ALA A 76 12.54 9.45 16.19
CA ALA A 76 12.93 8.11 16.60
C ALA A 76 12.95 7.05 15.48
N PHE A 77 14.13 6.59 15.16
CA PHE A 77 14.42 5.46 14.26
C PHE A 77 13.66 4.20 14.72
N ASP A 78 12.38 4.17 14.41
CA ASP A 78 11.60 2.96 14.56
C ASP A 78 11.67 2.20 13.21
N MET A 79 11.87 0.90 13.28
CA MET A 79 11.92 0.01 12.11
C MET A 79 10.69 0.18 11.21
N HIS A 80 9.58 0.61 11.78
CA HIS A 80 8.34 0.94 11.09
C HIS A 80 8.48 2.14 10.14
N ASP A 81 9.12 3.21 10.60
CA ASP A 81 9.36 4.42 9.79
C ASP A 81 10.34 4.14 8.65
N GLN A 82 11.34 3.29 8.88
CA GLN A 82 12.26 2.85 7.83
C GLN A 82 11.51 2.05 6.76
N LEU A 83 10.67 1.10 7.18
CA LEU A 83 9.86 0.30 6.27
C LEU A 83 8.90 1.18 5.46
N GLU A 84 8.26 2.15 6.09
CA GLU A 84 7.35 3.08 5.40
C GLU A 84 8.09 3.94 4.38
N ARG A 85 9.28 4.45 4.69
CA ARG A 85 10.11 5.20 3.75
C ARG A 85 10.51 4.36 2.54
N VAL A 86 10.94 3.13 2.78
CA VAL A 86 11.34 2.21 1.70
C VAL A 86 10.13 1.84 0.84
N LEU A 87 8.99 1.51 1.47
CA LEU A 87 7.74 1.24 0.76
C LEU A 87 7.23 2.46 -0.04
N ALA A 88 7.53 3.67 0.42
CA ALA A 88 7.14 4.89 -0.28
C ALA A 88 7.84 5.05 -1.64
N ARG A 89 9.03 4.46 -1.80
CA ARG A 89 9.84 4.56 -3.04
C ARG A 89 9.37 3.62 -4.15
N ILE A 90 8.52 2.64 -3.85
CA ILE A 90 8.02 1.71 -4.85
C ILE A 90 6.60 2.09 -5.34
N PRO A 91 6.27 1.80 -6.61
CA PRO A 91 4.95 2.08 -7.16
C PRO A 91 3.82 1.50 -6.31
N ALA A 92 2.70 2.22 -6.21
CA ALA A 92 1.58 1.85 -5.34
C ALA A 92 1.02 0.44 -5.59
N ASP A 93 0.98 -0.01 -6.84
CA ASP A 93 0.51 -1.34 -7.22
C ASP A 93 1.50 -2.46 -6.86
N GLN A 94 2.80 -2.17 -6.84
CA GLN A 94 3.84 -3.09 -6.37
C GLN A 94 3.87 -3.12 -4.84
N ARG A 95 3.80 -1.95 -4.18
CA ARG A 95 3.70 -1.84 -2.72
C ARG A 95 2.51 -2.62 -2.18
N ALA A 96 1.37 -2.52 -2.84
CA ALA A 96 0.17 -3.22 -2.46
C ALA A 96 0.34 -4.74 -2.45
N VAL A 97 1.00 -5.32 -3.47
CA VAL A 97 1.28 -6.78 -3.49
C VAL A 97 2.17 -7.17 -2.31
N VAL A 98 3.20 -6.39 -1.99
CA VAL A 98 4.08 -6.65 -0.84
C VAL A 98 3.30 -6.64 0.47
N VAL A 99 2.47 -5.62 0.69
CA VAL A 99 1.64 -5.52 1.90
C VAL A 99 0.68 -6.70 2.01
N LEU A 100 0.04 -7.10 0.91
CA LEU A 100 -0.90 -8.22 0.92
C LEU A 100 -0.22 -9.54 1.26
N VAL A 101 0.94 -9.81 0.67
CA VAL A 101 1.62 -11.10 0.81
C VAL A 101 2.44 -11.18 2.09
N TYR A 102 3.23 -10.14 2.42
CA TYR A 102 4.18 -10.20 3.53
C TYR A 102 3.67 -9.61 4.84
N TYR A 103 2.78 -8.62 4.80
CA TYR A 103 2.25 -8.01 6.02
C TYR A 103 0.91 -8.62 6.45
N LEU A 104 0.04 -8.93 5.48
CA LEU A 104 -1.27 -9.55 5.74
C LEU A 104 -1.24 -11.08 5.58
N ASP A 105 -0.09 -11.64 5.23
CA ASP A 105 0.14 -13.10 5.05
C ASP A 105 -0.90 -13.77 4.14
N LEU A 106 -1.31 -13.06 3.07
CA LEU A 106 -2.25 -13.61 2.12
C LEU A 106 -1.54 -14.51 1.12
N PRO A 107 -2.12 -15.68 0.79
CA PRO A 107 -1.69 -16.46 -0.35
C PRO A 107 -1.70 -15.60 -1.63
N LEU A 108 -0.74 -15.83 -2.50
CA LEU A 108 -0.60 -15.01 -3.73
C LEU A 108 -1.86 -15.04 -4.62
N ALA A 109 -2.60 -16.15 -4.61
CA ALA A 109 -3.86 -16.27 -5.32
C ALA A 109 -4.94 -15.35 -4.72
N ASP A 110 -5.01 -15.25 -3.40
CA ASP A 110 -5.95 -14.39 -2.68
C ASP A 110 -5.58 -12.91 -2.87
N ALA A 111 -4.29 -12.60 -2.87
CA ALA A 111 -3.79 -11.27 -3.21
C ALA A 111 -4.17 -10.88 -4.65
N ALA A 112 -4.03 -11.78 -5.63
CA ALA A 112 -4.45 -11.57 -7.00
C ALA A 112 -5.96 -11.29 -7.11
N GLN A 113 -6.77 -12.09 -6.41
CA GLN A 113 -8.22 -11.92 -6.35
C GLN A 113 -8.61 -10.57 -5.71
N ALA A 114 -7.97 -10.20 -4.59
CA ALA A 114 -8.21 -8.93 -3.92
C ALA A 114 -7.86 -7.74 -4.81
N MET A 115 -6.74 -7.83 -5.53
CA MET A 115 -6.31 -6.81 -6.49
C MET A 115 -7.14 -6.79 -7.77
N GLY A 116 -7.90 -7.86 -8.08
CA GLY A 116 -8.64 -8.01 -9.32
C GLY A 116 -7.74 -8.05 -10.56
N ILE A 117 -6.59 -8.74 -10.47
CA ILE A 117 -5.61 -8.93 -11.54
C ILE A 117 -5.24 -10.41 -11.67
N PRO A 118 -4.74 -10.85 -12.84
CA PRO A 118 -4.29 -12.23 -13.02
C PRO A 118 -3.16 -12.62 -12.06
N LEU A 119 -3.13 -13.89 -11.64
CA LEU A 119 -2.09 -14.43 -10.75
C LEU A 119 -0.67 -14.23 -11.33
N GLY A 120 -0.48 -14.41 -12.63
CA GLY A 120 0.80 -14.18 -13.30
C GLY A 120 1.26 -12.72 -13.20
N THR A 121 0.32 -11.77 -13.31
CA THR A 121 0.59 -10.34 -13.12
C THR A 121 0.96 -10.04 -11.66
N THR A 122 0.26 -10.66 -10.71
CA THR A 122 0.57 -10.49 -9.27
C THR A 122 1.96 -11.02 -8.95
N LYS A 123 2.33 -12.20 -9.48
CA LYS A 123 3.66 -12.79 -9.32
C LYS A 123 4.77 -11.88 -9.87
N SER A 124 4.57 -11.35 -11.08
CA SER A 124 5.56 -10.45 -11.69
C SER A 124 5.70 -9.12 -10.94
N ARG A 125 4.60 -8.57 -10.43
CA ARG A 125 4.62 -7.37 -9.57
C ARG A 125 5.33 -7.62 -8.26
N LEU A 126 5.06 -8.75 -7.59
CA LEU A 126 5.74 -9.13 -6.35
C LEU A 126 7.26 -9.22 -6.56
N ASN A 127 7.68 -9.88 -7.64
CA ASN A 127 9.10 -10.02 -7.96
C ASN A 127 9.78 -8.64 -8.18
N ARG A 128 9.15 -7.77 -8.98
CA ARG A 128 9.66 -6.40 -9.19
C ARG A 128 9.69 -5.59 -7.90
N ALA A 129 8.64 -5.69 -7.08
CA ALA A 129 8.56 -5.01 -5.79
C ALA A 129 9.67 -5.47 -4.85
N THR A 130 9.91 -6.79 -4.76
CA THR A 130 10.96 -7.35 -3.91
C THR A 130 12.36 -6.90 -4.36
N GLN A 131 12.60 -6.82 -5.67
CA GLN A 131 13.87 -6.31 -6.20
C GLN A 131 14.04 -4.81 -5.89
N ALA A 132 12.98 -4.01 -6.08
CA ALA A 132 13.01 -2.58 -5.79
C ALA A 132 13.21 -2.31 -4.28
N LEU A 133 12.58 -3.11 -3.41
CA LEU A 133 12.77 -3.03 -1.96
C LEU A 133 14.20 -3.34 -1.55
N ARG A 134 14.79 -4.40 -2.09
CA ARG A 134 16.20 -4.73 -1.83
C ARG A 134 17.12 -3.58 -2.23
N ALA A 135 16.96 -3.07 -3.43
CA ALA A 135 17.76 -1.93 -3.90
C ALA A 135 17.56 -0.68 -3.03
N ALA A 136 16.36 -0.41 -2.54
CA ALA A 136 16.06 0.73 -1.69
C ALA A 136 16.67 0.57 -0.28
N ILE A 137 16.66 -0.64 0.30
CA ILE A 137 17.29 -0.94 1.58
C ILE A 137 18.81 -0.80 1.46
N GLU A 138 19.42 -1.39 0.44
CA GLU A 138 20.86 -1.27 0.18
C GLU A 138 21.30 0.18 -0.04
N ALA A 139 20.47 1.01 -0.67
CA ALA A 139 20.75 2.44 -0.84
C ALA A 139 20.66 3.21 0.49
N ASP A 140 19.73 2.85 1.36
CA ASP A 140 19.55 3.46 2.67
C ASP A 140 20.72 3.12 3.61
N GLU A 141 21.21 1.87 3.57
CA GLU A 141 22.39 1.42 4.33
C GLU A 141 23.70 2.10 3.86
N ARG A 142 23.81 2.45 2.58
CA ARG A 142 24.98 3.16 2.03
C ARG A 142 25.00 4.65 2.33
N THR A 143 23.87 5.21 2.81
CA THR A 143 23.78 6.62 3.20
C THR A 143 23.88 6.68 4.73
N PRO A 144 25.08 6.77 5.33
CA PRO A 144 25.20 6.88 6.78
C PRO A 144 24.48 8.15 7.23
N SER A 145 23.64 8.00 8.25
CA SER A 145 22.96 9.12 8.91
C SER A 145 23.97 10.23 9.24
N ARG A 146 23.89 11.35 8.56
CA ARG A 146 24.66 12.58 8.87
C ARG A 146 24.23 13.23 10.19
N VAL A 147 23.80 12.45 11.17
CA VAL A 147 23.38 12.97 12.50
C VAL A 147 24.52 12.96 13.51
N GLY A 148 25.67 12.35 13.21
CA GLY A 148 26.82 12.26 14.13
C GLY A 148 27.81 13.40 14.12
N GLU A 149 27.72 14.36 13.21
CA GLU A 149 28.85 15.31 12.97
C GLU A 149 28.55 16.78 13.35
N ARG A 150 27.55 17.03 14.17
CA ARG A 150 27.25 18.38 14.68
C ARG A 150 27.38 18.55 16.20
N LEU A 151 28.11 17.69 16.86
CA LEU A 151 28.50 17.85 18.27
C LEU A 151 30.00 17.51 18.47
N ALA A 152 30.82 18.27 17.82
CA ALA A 152 32.24 18.40 18.17
C ALA A 152 32.63 19.85 18.02
#